data_c2670970433d849bdf5168b3ea34701a
#
_entry.id   c2670970433d849bdf5168b3ea34701a
#
_cell.length_a   1.000
_cell.length_b   1.000
_cell.length_c   1.000
_cell.angle_alpha   90.00
_cell.angle_beta   90.00
_cell.angle_gamma   90.00
#
_symmetry.space_group_name_H-M   'P 1'
#
loop_
_entity.id
_entity.type
_entity.pdbx_description
1 polymer ?
#
loop_
_entity_poly.entity_id
_entity_poly.type
_entity_poly.pdbx_seq_one_letter_code
_entity_poly.pdbx_strand_id
1 'polypeptide(L)'
;KLIEGEQDFFDVLELSQNEKELIEHTIIEMEHETGLDRNAALADMRYNFIEKVCNQCVVKAKESKEHRRSMQIDKVLTHRIFAIPLFIAIMGLVFFLTFNVVGAFLSDVMAYAIDGLTILADRALTAYGINPVVHSLIIDGIFAGVGSVVSFLPLIVTLFFFLSILEDSGYMARVAFVMDKLLRKIGLSGRSFVPMLVGFGCSVPAIMATRTLSSNRDRKMTILLTPFMSCSAKIPIYTLFAAAFFPGHELLVMLALYFGGILVGILVALVLKNTAFKGNPVPFVMELPNYRFPSAKSVVLLM
;
A
#
# COMPACT_ATOMS: atom_id res chain seq x y z
N LYS A 1 -2.83 27.60 11.70
CA LYS A 1 -2.82 27.67 10.24
C LYS A 1 -1.64 28.50 9.71
N LEU A 2 -1.45 29.72 10.18
CA LEU A 2 -0.30 30.57 9.79
C LEU A 2 1.04 29.89 10.11
N ILE A 3 1.16 29.32 11.31
CA ILE A 3 2.37 28.57 11.72
C ILE A 3 2.51 27.27 10.92
N GLU A 4 1.43 26.63 10.48
CA GLU A 4 1.46 25.45 9.62
C GLU A 4 1.94 25.78 8.19
N GLY A 5 2.01 27.06 7.80
CA GLY A 5 2.53 27.53 6.53
C GLY A 5 1.53 27.40 5.36
N GLU A 6 0.23 27.39 5.64
CA GLU A 6 -0.80 27.43 4.60
C GLU A 6 -0.85 28.84 3.98
N GLN A 7 -0.38 28.96 2.75
CA GLN A 7 -0.26 30.27 2.05
C GLN A 7 -1.61 30.96 1.87
N ASP A 8 -2.69 30.21 1.66
CA ASP A 8 -4.03 30.75 1.49
C ASP A 8 -4.49 31.65 2.65
N PHE A 9 -4.01 31.39 3.90
CA PHE A 9 -4.33 32.21 5.07
C PHE A 9 -3.56 33.51 5.13
N PHE A 10 -2.37 33.60 4.54
CA PHE A 10 -1.61 34.84 4.44
C PHE A 10 -2.29 35.84 3.49
N ASP A 11 -2.93 35.32 2.44
CA ASP A 11 -3.63 36.14 1.45
C ASP A 11 -5.02 36.59 1.95
N VAL A 12 -5.73 35.71 2.66
CA VAL A 12 -7.05 36.00 3.25
C VAL A 12 -6.97 37.05 4.37
N LEU A 13 -5.87 37.04 5.15
CA LEU A 13 -5.67 37.96 6.28
C LEU A 13 -4.99 39.27 5.89
N GLU A 14 -4.59 39.45 4.61
CA GLU A 14 -3.91 40.65 4.10
C GLU A 14 -2.75 41.12 4.99
N LEU A 15 -1.93 40.18 5.51
CA LEU A 15 -0.87 40.47 6.47
C LEU A 15 0.22 41.37 5.87
N SER A 16 0.62 42.38 6.62
CA SER A 16 1.72 43.26 6.27
C SER A 16 3.05 42.50 6.27
N GLN A 17 4.07 43.04 5.59
CA GLN A 17 5.38 42.41 5.49
C GLN A 17 6.02 42.20 6.89
N ASN A 18 5.87 43.15 7.77
CA ASN A 18 6.39 43.08 9.14
C ASN A 18 5.71 41.99 9.99
N GLU A 19 4.42 41.74 9.78
CA GLU A 19 3.69 40.66 10.45
C GLU A 19 4.13 39.28 9.93
N LYS A 20 4.39 39.16 8.64
CA LYS A 20 4.94 37.95 8.03
C LYS A 20 6.34 37.62 8.59
N GLU A 21 7.20 38.62 8.71
CA GLU A 21 8.53 38.47 9.28
C GLU A 21 8.47 38.09 10.78
N LEU A 22 7.54 38.67 11.52
CA LEU A 22 7.33 38.32 12.94
C LEU A 22 6.88 36.86 13.09
N ILE A 23 5.98 36.39 12.24
CA ILE A 23 5.53 34.99 12.24
C ILE A 23 6.70 34.05 11.94
N GLU A 24 7.49 34.36 10.92
CA GLU A 24 8.64 33.56 10.55
C GLU A 24 9.71 33.52 11.65
N HIS A 25 9.97 34.67 12.30
CA HIS A 25 10.88 34.74 13.46
C HIS A 25 10.39 33.87 14.62
N THR A 26 9.09 33.94 14.94
CA THR A 26 8.49 33.11 15.98
C THR A 26 8.57 31.62 15.66
N ILE A 27 8.44 31.25 14.39
CA ILE A 27 8.58 29.85 13.95
C ILE A 27 10.03 29.38 14.14
N ILE A 28 11.02 30.19 13.72
CA ILE A 28 12.44 29.86 13.86
C ILE A 28 12.82 29.71 15.34
N GLU A 29 12.33 30.59 16.19
CA GLU A 29 12.56 30.54 17.64
C GLU A 29 11.96 29.25 18.24
N MET A 30 10.73 28.91 17.88
CA MET A 30 10.06 27.68 18.31
C MET A 30 10.81 26.41 17.85
N GLU A 31 11.29 26.39 16.60
CA GLU A 31 12.08 25.28 16.05
C GLU A 31 13.44 25.15 16.77
N HIS A 32 14.05 26.29 17.11
CA HIS A 32 15.32 26.30 17.84
C HIS A 32 15.17 25.84 19.28
N GLU A 33 14.12 26.28 19.99
CA GLU A 33 13.87 25.90 21.39
C GLU A 33 13.46 24.44 21.53
N THR A 34 12.61 23.93 20.62
CA THR A 34 12.09 22.56 20.71
C THR A 34 12.99 21.52 20.04
N GLY A 35 13.88 21.94 19.12
CA GLY A 35 14.67 21.03 18.29
C GLY A 35 13.82 20.21 17.30
N LEU A 36 12.54 20.56 17.13
CA LEU A 36 11.56 19.90 16.26
C LEU A 36 11.24 20.82 15.07
N ASP A 37 10.78 20.25 13.97
CA ASP A 37 10.22 21.05 12.88
C ASP A 37 8.88 21.70 13.31
N ARG A 38 8.45 22.75 12.59
CA ARG A 38 7.24 23.53 12.93
C ARG A 38 5.99 22.69 13.17
N ASN A 39 5.79 21.62 12.37
CA ASN A 39 4.61 20.77 12.49
C ASN A 39 4.70 19.84 13.69
N ALA A 40 5.88 19.30 13.96
CA ALA A 40 6.14 18.47 15.13
C ALA A 40 6.06 19.27 16.43
N ALA A 41 6.63 20.48 16.46
CA ALA A 41 6.56 21.38 17.61
C ALA A 41 5.11 21.78 17.93
N LEU A 42 4.32 22.11 16.91
CA LEU A 42 2.88 22.41 17.06
C LEU A 42 2.09 21.20 17.56
N ALA A 43 2.39 20.03 17.04
CA ALA A 43 1.76 18.79 17.49
C ALA A 43 2.10 18.51 18.95
N ASP A 44 3.37 18.64 19.33
CA ASP A 44 3.84 18.45 20.72
C ASP A 44 3.16 19.43 21.69
N MET A 45 3.09 20.71 21.35
CA MET A 45 2.38 21.71 22.15
C MET A 45 0.90 21.37 22.32
N ARG A 46 0.21 20.95 21.24
CA ARG A 46 -1.20 20.55 21.30
C ARG A 46 -1.40 19.31 22.17
N TYR A 47 -0.54 18.31 22.04
CA TYR A 47 -0.61 17.09 22.85
C TYR A 47 -0.32 17.38 24.32
N ASN A 48 0.69 18.18 24.63
CA ASN A 48 1.01 18.60 26.00
C ASN A 48 -0.15 19.37 26.65
N PHE A 49 -0.81 20.26 25.90
CA PHE A 49 -2.00 20.97 26.36
C PHE A 49 -3.16 20.00 26.63
N ILE A 50 -3.46 19.12 25.68
CA ILE A 50 -4.51 18.10 25.80
C ILE A 50 -4.23 17.20 27.01
N GLU A 51 -3.00 16.73 27.17
CA GLU A 51 -2.59 15.89 28.30
C GLU A 51 -2.79 16.61 29.64
N LYS A 52 -2.41 17.88 29.73
CA LYS A 52 -2.60 18.71 30.92
C LYS A 52 -4.07 18.87 31.27
N VAL A 53 -4.92 19.15 30.30
CA VAL A 53 -6.38 19.24 30.49
C VAL A 53 -6.98 17.90 30.85
N CYS A 54 -6.62 16.83 30.13
CA CYS A 54 -7.12 15.49 30.40
C CYS A 54 -6.73 15.00 31.79
N ASN A 55 -5.53 15.27 32.26
CA ASN A 55 -5.09 14.86 33.58
C ASN A 55 -5.86 15.57 34.72
N GLN A 56 -6.44 16.75 34.43
CA GLN A 56 -7.25 17.51 35.41
C GLN A 56 -8.74 17.15 35.34
N CYS A 57 -9.26 16.81 34.16
CA CYS A 57 -10.69 16.70 33.94
C CYS A 57 -11.16 15.25 33.68
N VAL A 58 -10.26 14.33 33.27
CA VAL A 58 -10.63 12.98 32.88
C VAL A 58 -10.21 11.96 33.93
N VAL A 59 -11.20 11.36 34.57
CA VAL A 59 -10.98 10.16 35.37
C VAL A 59 -10.78 9.00 34.42
N LYS A 60 -9.53 8.54 34.25
CA LYS A 60 -9.22 7.38 33.37
C LYS A 60 -10.02 6.17 33.83
N ALA A 61 -10.95 5.72 33.02
CA ALA A 61 -11.61 4.44 33.21
C ALA A 61 -10.57 3.31 33.24
N LYS A 62 -10.82 2.24 34.00
CA LYS A 62 -9.95 1.06 34.00
C LYS A 62 -9.74 0.60 32.55
N GLU A 63 -8.47 0.40 32.17
CA GLU A 63 -8.11 -0.10 30.83
C GLU A 63 -8.99 -1.30 30.44
N SER A 64 -9.59 -1.24 29.27
CA SER A 64 -10.44 -2.34 28.78
C SER A 64 -9.60 -3.63 28.65
N LYS A 65 -10.21 -4.77 28.87
CA LYS A 65 -9.54 -6.07 28.68
C LYS A 65 -8.99 -6.22 27.23
N GLU A 66 -9.66 -5.61 26.27
CA GLU A 66 -9.29 -5.59 24.86
C GLU A 66 -8.01 -4.77 24.63
N HIS A 67 -7.90 -3.61 25.24
CA HIS A 67 -6.70 -2.78 25.17
C HIS A 67 -5.48 -3.51 25.75
N ARG A 68 -5.65 -4.15 26.90
CA ARG A 68 -4.57 -4.94 27.54
C ARG A 68 -4.13 -6.13 26.67
N ARG A 69 -5.06 -6.83 26.01
CA ARG A 69 -4.73 -7.89 25.05
C ARG A 69 -4.00 -7.34 23.84
N SER A 70 -4.45 -6.22 23.28
CA SER A 70 -3.78 -5.55 22.16
C SER A 70 -2.35 -5.18 22.51
N MET A 71 -2.10 -4.62 23.69
CA MET A 71 -0.75 -4.30 24.14
C MET A 71 0.16 -5.54 24.31
N GLN A 72 -0.39 -6.67 24.74
CA GLN A 72 0.40 -7.92 24.84
C GLN A 72 0.79 -8.46 23.46
N ILE A 73 -0.13 -8.42 22.50
CA ILE A 73 0.13 -8.82 21.13
C ILE A 73 1.14 -7.86 20.48
N ASP A 74 1.01 -6.56 20.72
CA ASP A 74 1.90 -5.54 20.17
C ASP A 74 3.34 -5.70 20.67
N LYS A 75 3.58 -6.16 21.90
CA LYS A 75 4.93 -6.47 22.39
C LYS A 75 5.68 -7.47 21.49
N VAL A 76 4.95 -8.41 20.87
CA VAL A 76 5.54 -9.41 19.97
C VAL A 76 5.61 -8.86 18.54
N LEU A 77 4.51 -8.28 18.04
CA LEU A 77 4.41 -7.82 16.66
C LEU A 77 5.26 -6.58 16.36
N THR A 78 5.50 -5.72 17.35
CA THR A 78 6.35 -4.53 17.18
C THR A 78 7.74 -4.70 17.76
N HIS A 79 8.13 -5.93 18.15
CA HIS A 79 9.45 -6.19 18.70
C HIS A 79 10.55 -5.94 17.66
N ARG A 80 11.61 -5.24 18.05
CA ARG A 80 12.69 -4.77 17.17
C ARG A 80 13.29 -5.82 16.23
N ILE A 81 13.35 -7.08 16.67
CA ILE A 81 13.95 -8.20 15.91
C ILE A 81 12.86 -9.07 15.27
N PHE A 82 11.77 -9.38 15.98
CA PHE A 82 10.74 -10.31 15.52
C PHE A 82 9.71 -9.68 14.58
N ALA A 83 9.57 -8.37 14.56
CA ALA A 83 8.55 -7.70 13.74
C ALA A 83 8.73 -7.98 12.24
N ILE A 84 9.96 -7.88 11.72
CA ILE A 84 10.23 -8.10 10.28
C ILE A 84 10.06 -9.55 9.86
N PRO A 85 10.67 -10.57 10.55
CA PRO A 85 10.44 -11.98 10.23
C PRO A 85 8.97 -12.38 10.31
N LEU A 86 8.25 -11.92 11.33
CA LEU A 86 6.84 -12.23 11.52
C LEU A 86 5.98 -11.59 10.42
N PHE A 87 6.32 -10.36 10.03
CA PHE A 87 5.69 -9.69 8.90
C PHE A 87 5.88 -10.50 7.60
N ILE A 88 7.11 -10.94 7.31
CA ILE A 88 7.39 -11.75 6.12
C ILE A 88 6.63 -13.08 6.18
N ALA A 89 6.52 -13.71 7.35
CA ALA A 89 5.79 -14.96 7.52
C ALA A 89 4.28 -14.77 7.28
N ILE A 90 3.66 -13.74 7.85
CA ILE A 90 2.23 -13.45 7.68
C ILE A 90 1.93 -13.09 6.21
N MET A 91 2.74 -12.22 5.60
CA MET A 91 2.55 -11.85 4.20
C MET A 91 2.82 -13.02 3.26
N GLY A 92 3.86 -13.81 3.56
CA GLY A 92 4.14 -15.05 2.81
C GLY A 92 2.98 -16.04 2.89
N LEU A 93 2.36 -16.20 4.06
CA LEU A 93 1.16 -17.03 4.23
C LEU A 93 -0.02 -16.51 3.41
N VAL A 94 -0.27 -15.21 3.44
CA VAL A 94 -1.35 -14.58 2.66
C VAL A 94 -1.13 -14.79 1.17
N PHE A 95 0.07 -14.53 0.67
CA PHE A 95 0.38 -14.76 -0.75
C PHE A 95 0.31 -16.23 -1.11
N PHE A 96 0.80 -17.13 -0.26
CA PHE A 96 0.70 -18.57 -0.49
C PHE A 96 -0.76 -19.02 -0.59
N LEU A 97 -1.62 -18.61 0.33
CA LEU A 97 -3.06 -18.94 0.28
C LEU A 97 -3.74 -18.35 -0.96
N THR A 98 -3.39 -17.12 -1.32
CA THR A 98 -3.95 -16.45 -2.49
C THR A 98 -3.55 -17.13 -3.79
N PHE A 99 -2.27 -17.39 -3.99
CA PHE A 99 -1.77 -17.85 -5.30
C PHE A 99 -1.79 -19.38 -5.47
N ASN A 100 -1.64 -20.15 -4.39
CA ASN A 100 -1.50 -21.61 -4.50
C ASN A 100 -2.72 -22.38 -3.99
N VAL A 101 -3.59 -21.79 -3.17
CA VAL A 101 -4.70 -22.52 -2.58
C VAL A 101 -6.04 -21.98 -3.08
N VAL A 102 -6.49 -20.86 -2.53
CA VAL A 102 -7.85 -20.35 -2.79
C VAL A 102 -7.95 -19.72 -4.17
N GLY A 103 -7.02 -18.82 -4.49
CA GLY A 103 -7.05 -18.09 -5.77
C GLY A 103 -6.79 -19.01 -6.95
N ALA A 104 -5.86 -19.97 -6.85
CA ALA A 104 -5.63 -20.98 -7.89
C ALA A 104 -6.89 -21.81 -8.14
N PHE A 105 -7.48 -22.36 -7.07
CA PHE A 105 -8.71 -23.17 -7.20
C PHE A 105 -9.86 -22.39 -7.85
N LEU A 106 -10.10 -21.13 -7.44
CA LEU A 106 -11.14 -20.30 -8.03
C LEU A 106 -10.84 -19.94 -9.49
N SER A 107 -9.57 -19.67 -9.82
CA SER A 107 -9.14 -19.40 -11.19
C SER A 107 -9.32 -20.62 -12.10
N ASP A 108 -9.01 -21.82 -11.60
CA ASP A 108 -9.23 -23.07 -12.35
C ASP A 108 -10.72 -23.29 -12.63
N VAL A 109 -11.58 -23.11 -11.63
CA VAL A 109 -13.03 -23.18 -11.78
C VAL A 109 -13.53 -22.18 -12.84
N MET A 110 -13.02 -20.95 -12.80
CA MET A 110 -13.37 -19.93 -13.79
C MET A 110 -12.88 -20.30 -15.18
N ALA A 111 -11.66 -20.82 -15.30
CA ALA A 111 -11.11 -21.30 -16.58
C ALA A 111 -11.95 -22.43 -17.19
N TYR A 112 -12.36 -23.42 -16.39
CA TYR A 112 -13.28 -24.48 -16.86
C TYR A 112 -14.63 -23.91 -17.33
N ALA A 113 -15.16 -22.89 -16.67
CA ALA A 113 -16.41 -22.26 -17.11
C ALA A 113 -16.22 -21.52 -18.45
N ILE A 114 -15.10 -20.83 -18.64
CA ILE A 114 -14.77 -20.11 -19.87
C ILE A 114 -14.52 -21.10 -21.01
N ASP A 115 -13.78 -22.20 -20.77
CA ASP A 115 -13.53 -23.24 -21.74
C ASP A 115 -14.85 -23.90 -22.20
N GLY A 116 -15.77 -24.17 -21.26
CA GLY A 116 -17.12 -24.65 -21.58
C GLY A 116 -17.89 -23.70 -22.49
N LEU A 117 -17.86 -22.40 -22.22
CA LEU A 117 -18.47 -21.37 -23.06
C LEU A 117 -17.81 -21.30 -24.44
N THR A 118 -16.48 -21.40 -24.49
CA THR A 118 -15.71 -21.37 -25.73
C THR A 118 -16.08 -22.57 -26.63
N ILE A 119 -16.18 -23.79 -26.07
CA ILE A 119 -16.60 -25.01 -26.80
C ILE A 119 -18.03 -24.85 -27.31
N LEU A 120 -18.91 -24.24 -26.54
CA LEU A 120 -20.30 -24.01 -26.94
C LEU A 120 -20.39 -23.02 -28.11
N ALA A 121 -19.60 -21.94 -28.02
CA ALA A 121 -19.47 -20.96 -29.10
C ALA A 121 -18.86 -21.57 -30.38
N ASP A 122 -17.81 -22.37 -30.25
CA ASP A 122 -17.15 -23.07 -31.33
C ASP A 122 -18.13 -23.98 -32.10
N ARG A 123 -18.89 -24.79 -31.37
CA ARG A 123 -19.94 -25.65 -31.96
C ARG A 123 -21.02 -24.82 -32.65
N ALA A 124 -21.47 -23.72 -32.08
CA ALA A 124 -22.49 -22.87 -32.69
C ALA A 124 -21.97 -22.22 -33.99
N LEU A 125 -20.75 -21.66 -33.97
CA LEU A 125 -20.12 -21.03 -35.14
C LEU A 125 -19.88 -22.03 -36.27
N THR A 126 -19.44 -23.24 -35.93
CA THR A 126 -19.25 -24.34 -36.89
C THR A 126 -20.57 -24.78 -37.50
N ALA A 127 -21.65 -24.88 -36.73
CA ALA A 127 -22.98 -25.23 -37.21
C ALA A 127 -23.57 -24.18 -38.19
N TYR A 128 -23.23 -22.91 -37.99
CA TYR A 128 -23.61 -21.81 -38.91
C TYR A 128 -22.77 -21.72 -40.18
N GLY A 129 -21.66 -22.48 -40.27
CA GLY A 129 -20.81 -22.53 -41.47
C GLY A 129 -20.09 -21.21 -41.76
N ILE A 130 -19.67 -20.51 -40.72
CA ILE A 130 -19.00 -19.20 -40.81
C ILE A 130 -17.60 -19.37 -41.44
N ASN A 131 -17.13 -18.32 -42.16
CA ASN A 131 -15.81 -18.27 -42.75
C ASN A 131 -14.71 -18.60 -41.72
N PRO A 132 -13.75 -19.51 -42.01
CA PRO A 132 -12.70 -19.94 -41.08
C PRO A 132 -11.90 -18.79 -40.47
N VAL A 133 -11.70 -17.71 -41.21
CA VAL A 133 -10.97 -16.52 -40.71
C VAL A 133 -11.75 -15.82 -39.60
N VAL A 134 -13.08 -15.67 -39.77
CA VAL A 134 -13.95 -15.05 -38.75
C VAL A 134 -14.10 -15.96 -37.54
N HIS A 135 -14.17 -17.28 -37.78
CA HIS A 135 -14.21 -18.28 -36.71
C HIS A 135 -12.96 -18.19 -35.80
N SER A 136 -11.75 -18.24 -36.42
CA SER A 136 -10.50 -18.10 -35.68
C SER A 136 -10.40 -16.73 -34.94
N LEU A 137 -10.84 -15.66 -35.58
CA LEU A 137 -10.86 -14.32 -34.91
C LEU A 137 -11.72 -14.31 -33.65
N ILE A 138 -12.87 -14.96 -33.68
CA ILE A 138 -13.78 -15.00 -32.52
C ILE A 138 -13.22 -15.93 -31.43
N ILE A 139 -12.85 -17.16 -31.80
CA ILE A 139 -12.40 -18.16 -30.80
C ILE A 139 -11.01 -17.82 -30.27
N ASP A 140 -10.01 -17.69 -31.15
CA ASP A 140 -8.61 -17.49 -30.74
C ASP A 140 -8.32 -16.03 -30.36
N GLY A 141 -9.05 -15.06 -30.92
CA GLY A 141 -8.89 -13.65 -30.59
C GLY A 141 -9.73 -13.24 -29.38
N ILE A 142 -11.07 -13.31 -29.50
CA ILE A 142 -11.96 -12.77 -28.48
C ILE A 142 -12.05 -13.69 -27.25
N PHE A 143 -12.44 -14.98 -27.48
CA PHE A 143 -12.63 -15.91 -26.36
C PHE A 143 -11.33 -16.21 -25.62
N ALA A 144 -10.23 -16.46 -26.33
CA ALA A 144 -8.94 -16.69 -25.69
C ALA A 144 -8.41 -15.42 -24.99
N GLY A 145 -8.51 -14.25 -25.64
CA GLY A 145 -8.05 -12.98 -25.05
C GLY A 145 -8.86 -12.53 -23.84
N VAL A 146 -10.19 -12.45 -23.97
CA VAL A 146 -11.07 -12.08 -22.86
C VAL A 146 -11.06 -13.15 -21.76
N GLY A 147 -11.07 -14.42 -22.15
CA GLY A 147 -11.04 -15.55 -21.22
C GLY A 147 -9.82 -15.54 -20.33
N SER A 148 -8.65 -15.27 -20.89
CA SER A 148 -7.41 -15.16 -20.08
C SER A 148 -7.49 -14.04 -19.04
N VAL A 149 -8.04 -12.89 -19.38
CA VAL A 149 -8.20 -11.77 -18.45
C VAL A 149 -9.21 -12.09 -17.35
N VAL A 150 -10.35 -12.69 -17.70
CA VAL A 150 -11.42 -13.05 -16.75
C VAL A 150 -10.94 -14.15 -15.79
N SER A 151 -10.08 -15.07 -16.24
CA SER A 151 -9.50 -16.11 -15.39
C SER A 151 -8.60 -15.56 -14.27
N PHE A 152 -8.05 -14.35 -14.40
CA PHE A 152 -7.30 -13.69 -13.34
C PHE A 152 -8.19 -12.98 -12.29
N LEU A 153 -9.46 -12.73 -12.61
CA LEU A 153 -10.36 -12.00 -11.73
C LEU A 153 -10.52 -12.66 -10.35
N PRO A 154 -10.77 -13.98 -10.22
CA PRO A 154 -10.91 -14.63 -8.94
C PRO A 154 -9.67 -14.51 -8.05
N LEU A 155 -8.48 -14.55 -8.66
CA LEU A 155 -7.21 -14.42 -7.96
C LEU A 155 -7.06 -13.01 -7.37
N ILE A 156 -7.44 -11.98 -8.13
CA ILE A 156 -7.44 -10.60 -7.67
C ILE A 156 -8.43 -10.41 -6.50
N VAL A 157 -9.65 -10.92 -6.64
CA VAL A 157 -10.70 -10.86 -5.60
C VAL A 157 -10.22 -11.55 -4.32
N THR A 158 -9.60 -12.72 -4.42
CA THR A 158 -9.06 -13.46 -3.28
C THR A 158 -7.93 -12.69 -2.58
N LEU A 159 -7.05 -12.06 -3.36
CA LEU A 159 -6.00 -11.21 -2.81
C LEU A 159 -6.58 -10.05 -2.00
N PHE A 160 -7.57 -9.35 -2.57
CA PHE A 160 -8.24 -8.24 -1.87
C PHE A 160 -8.97 -8.71 -0.61
N PHE A 161 -9.57 -9.86 -0.65
CA PHE A 161 -10.22 -10.46 0.53
C PHE A 161 -9.24 -10.61 1.70
N PHE A 162 -8.07 -11.21 1.47
CA PHE A 162 -7.07 -11.38 2.51
C PHE A 162 -6.45 -10.06 2.97
N LEU A 163 -6.17 -9.14 2.03
CA LEU A 163 -5.65 -7.81 2.38
C LEU A 163 -6.65 -7.00 3.20
N SER A 164 -7.94 -7.06 2.86
CA SER A 164 -9.02 -6.42 3.62
C SER A 164 -9.13 -6.96 5.05
N ILE A 165 -8.96 -8.27 5.24
CA ILE A 165 -8.90 -8.88 6.58
C ILE A 165 -7.72 -8.34 7.38
N LEU A 166 -6.54 -8.22 6.77
CA LEU A 166 -5.35 -7.67 7.45
C LEU A 166 -5.51 -6.18 7.79
N GLU A 167 -6.17 -5.43 6.93
CA GLU A 167 -6.42 -4.00 7.14
C GLU A 167 -7.44 -3.79 8.26
N ASP A 168 -8.60 -4.46 8.20
CA ASP A 168 -9.66 -4.32 9.19
C ASP A 168 -9.26 -4.85 10.59
N SER A 169 -8.37 -5.87 10.65
CA SER A 169 -7.79 -6.34 11.91
C SER A 169 -6.91 -5.33 12.63
N GLY A 170 -6.46 -4.27 11.93
CA GLY A 170 -5.52 -3.26 12.43
C GLY A 170 -4.04 -3.70 12.37
N TYR A 171 -3.75 -4.83 11.74
CA TYR A 171 -2.37 -5.31 11.57
C TYR A 171 -1.52 -4.37 10.71
N MET A 172 -2.10 -3.79 9.64
CA MET A 172 -1.40 -2.89 8.73
C MET A 172 -0.86 -1.63 9.42
N ALA A 173 -1.55 -1.11 10.45
CA ALA A 173 -1.09 0.03 11.22
C ALA A 173 0.23 -0.27 11.98
N ARG A 174 0.38 -1.50 12.51
CA ARG A 174 1.60 -1.95 13.21
C ARG A 174 2.77 -2.11 12.25
N VAL A 175 2.48 -2.69 11.11
CA VAL A 175 3.49 -2.84 10.05
C VAL A 175 3.98 -1.46 9.59
N ALA A 176 3.07 -0.51 9.36
CA ALA A 176 3.41 0.86 9.01
C ALA A 176 4.28 1.53 10.10
N PHE A 177 3.98 1.31 11.37
CA PHE A 177 4.76 1.81 12.50
C PHE A 177 6.19 1.24 12.53
N VAL A 178 6.34 -0.07 12.37
CA VAL A 178 7.66 -0.73 12.37
C VAL A 178 8.50 -0.28 11.18
N MET A 179 7.88 -0.14 10.02
CA MET A 179 8.56 0.23 8.77
C MET A 179 8.84 1.74 8.65
N ASP A 180 8.24 2.58 9.49
CA ASP A 180 8.41 4.04 9.44
C ASP A 180 9.88 4.45 9.55
N LYS A 181 10.62 3.85 10.47
CA LYS A 181 12.05 4.12 10.64
C LYS A 181 12.88 3.84 9.40
N LEU A 182 12.53 2.78 8.66
CA LEU A 182 13.25 2.39 7.44
C LEU A 182 12.88 3.30 6.28
N LEU A 183 11.59 3.58 6.10
CA LEU A 183 11.06 4.39 5.00
C LEU A 183 11.46 5.86 5.09
N ARG A 184 11.60 6.41 6.28
CA ARG A 184 12.12 7.78 6.47
C ARG A 184 13.53 7.96 5.90
N LYS A 185 14.37 6.92 5.92
CA LYS A 185 15.71 7.01 5.31
C LYS A 185 15.65 7.29 3.81
N ILE A 186 14.66 6.73 3.13
CA ILE A 186 14.42 6.95 1.69
C ILE A 186 13.47 8.12 1.40
N GLY A 187 13.01 8.82 2.45
CA GLY A 187 12.21 10.04 2.32
C GLY A 187 10.70 9.81 2.25
N LEU A 188 10.20 8.65 2.68
CA LEU A 188 8.78 8.30 2.75
C LEU A 188 8.30 8.17 4.20
N SER A 189 7.02 8.41 4.45
CA SER A 189 6.38 8.12 5.73
C SER A 189 6.05 6.63 5.87
N GLY A 190 5.95 6.12 7.08
CA GLY A 190 5.57 4.73 7.34
C GLY A 190 4.22 4.33 6.74
N ARG A 191 3.29 5.27 6.61
CA ARG A 191 2.00 5.05 5.95
C ARG A 191 2.12 4.70 4.47
N SER A 192 3.17 5.16 3.79
CA SER A 192 3.45 4.85 2.38
C SER A 192 3.77 3.37 2.18
N PHE A 193 4.14 2.65 3.25
CA PHE A 193 4.47 1.23 3.18
C PHE A 193 3.27 0.38 2.77
N VAL A 194 2.08 0.70 3.29
CA VAL A 194 0.86 -0.08 3.01
C VAL A 194 0.51 -0.07 1.52
N PRO A 195 0.39 1.07 0.83
CA PRO A 195 0.24 1.10 -0.62
C PRO A 195 1.35 0.37 -1.38
N MET A 196 2.61 0.55 -0.99
CA MET A 196 3.72 -0.13 -1.66
C MET A 196 3.62 -1.65 -1.51
N LEU A 197 3.22 -2.14 -0.35
CA LEU A 197 3.01 -3.56 -0.08
C LEU A 197 1.87 -4.14 -0.94
N VAL A 198 0.74 -3.45 -1.03
CA VAL A 198 -0.35 -3.81 -1.93
C VAL A 198 0.14 -3.86 -3.39
N GLY A 199 1.13 -3.02 -3.75
CA GLY A 199 1.76 -2.97 -5.07
C GLY A 199 2.43 -4.28 -5.51
N PHE A 200 2.88 -5.12 -4.58
CA PHE A 200 3.38 -6.46 -4.90
C PHE A 200 2.26 -7.42 -5.37
N GLY A 201 1.04 -7.18 -4.93
CA GLY A 201 -0.12 -7.90 -5.45
C GLY A 201 -0.66 -7.29 -6.73
N CYS A 202 -1.04 -6.01 -6.68
CA CYS A 202 -1.58 -5.26 -7.82
C CYS A 202 -1.31 -3.77 -7.66
N SER A 203 -0.76 -3.12 -8.70
CA SER A 203 -0.43 -1.69 -8.68
C SER A 203 -1.66 -0.77 -8.71
N VAL A 204 -2.78 -1.20 -9.27
CA VAL A 204 -4.00 -0.37 -9.35
C VAL A 204 -4.55 -0.01 -7.97
N PRO A 205 -4.88 -0.98 -7.10
CA PRO A 205 -5.34 -0.68 -5.74
C PRO A 205 -4.26 -0.05 -4.88
N ALA A 206 -3.00 -0.38 -5.12
CA ALA A 206 -1.88 0.27 -4.45
C ALA A 206 -1.89 1.78 -4.69
N ILE A 207 -2.05 2.22 -5.93
CA ILE A 207 -2.18 3.64 -6.28
C ILE A 207 -3.45 4.25 -5.66
N MET A 208 -4.57 3.53 -5.69
CA MET A 208 -5.82 3.99 -5.05
C MET A 208 -5.66 4.16 -3.53
N ALA A 209 -4.98 3.24 -2.86
CA ALA A 209 -4.72 3.30 -1.43
C ALA A 209 -3.85 4.51 -1.03
N THR A 210 -3.08 5.09 -1.95
CA THR A 210 -2.31 6.33 -1.67
C THR A 210 -3.19 7.53 -1.34
N ARG A 211 -4.49 7.48 -1.63
CA ARG A 211 -5.45 8.54 -1.28
C ARG A 211 -5.60 8.72 0.24
N THR A 212 -5.27 7.70 1.02
CA THR A 212 -5.29 7.77 2.49
C THR A 212 -4.09 8.51 3.08
N LEU A 213 -3.09 8.84 2.27
CA LEU A 213 -1.91 9.59 2.69
C LEU A 213 -2.26 11.07 2.84
N SER A 214 -1.95 11.64 4.00
CA SER A 214 -2.22 13.04 4.33
C SER A 214 -1.33 14.03 3.58
N SER A 215 -0.10 13.61 3.21
CA SER A 215 0.86 14.46 2.49
C SER A 215 0.76 14.26 0.98
N ASN A 216 0.52 15.35 0.25
CA ASN A 216 0.55 15.33 -1.22
C ASN A 216 1.93 14.93 -1.77
N ARG A 217 3.00 15.28 -1.07
CA ARG A 217 4.37 14.90 -1.41
C ARG A 217 4.53 13.38 -1.31
N ASP A 218 4.20 12.79 -0.16
CA ASP A 218 4.35 11.35 0.06
C ASP A 218 3.43 10.56 -0.88
N ARG A 219 2.22 11.07 -1.14
CA ARG A 219 1.29 10.47 -2.11
C ARG A 219 1.88 10.40 -3.50
N LYS A 220 2.36 11.52 -4.05
CA LYS A 220 2.96 11.58 -5.39
C LYS A 220 4.20 10.67 -5.47
N MET A 221 5.06 10.70 -4.47
CA MET A 221 6.26 9.89 -4.41
C MET A 221 5.91 8.39 -4.35
N THR A 222 4.93 7.98 -3.55
CA THR A 222 4.47 6.59 -3.46
C THR A 222 3.85 6.12 -4.77
N ILE A 223 3.05 6.96 -5.46
CA ILE A 223 2.48 6.64 -6.78
C ILE A 223 3.60 6.37 -7.80
N LEU A 224 4.64 7.22 -7.82
CA LEU A 224 5.77 7.05 -8.74
C LEU A 224 6.61 5.79 -8.45
N LEU A 225 6.67 5.37 -7.19
CA LEU A 225 7.46 4.19 -6.78
C LEU A 225 6.68 2.88 -6.93
N THR A 226 5.35 2.91 -6.86
CA THR A 226 4.51 1.69 -6.97
C THR A 226 4.79 0.86 -8.23
N PRO A 227 4.99 1.41 -9.44
CA PRO A 227 5.27 0.60 -10.63
C PRO A 227 6.60 -0.17 -10.59
N PHE A 228 7.55 0.19 -9.72
CA PHE A 228 8.81 -0.56 -9.55
C PHE A 228 8.59 -1.86 -8.76
N MET A 229 7.49 -1.97 -8.01
CA MET A 229 7.12 -3.22 -7.33
C MET A 229 6.63 -4.23 -8.37
N SER A 230 7.20 -5.44 -8.32
CA SER A 230 6.82 -6.51 -9.23
C SER A 230 5.55 -7.19 -8.74
N CYS A 231 4.44 -6.96 -9.42
CA CYS A 231 3.16 -7.61 -9.13
C CYS A 231 3.04 -8.97 -9.85
N SER A 232 2.06 -9.77 -9.44
CA SER A 232 1.79 -11.11 -10.00
C SER A 232 1.60 -11.11 -11.53
N ALA A 233 1.02 -10.05 -12.09
CA ALA A 233 0.81 -9.94 -13.54
C ALA A 233 2.12 -9.78 -14.34
N LYS A 234 3.22 -9.36 -13.70
CA LYS A 234 4.54 -9.27 -14.36
C LYS A 234 5.28 -10.61 -14.41
N ILE A 235 4.96 -11.54 -13.52
CA ILE A 235 5.64 -12.83 -13.42
C ILE A 235 5.57 -13.61 -14.74
N PRO A 236 4.40 -13.79 -15.40
CA PRO A 236 4.31 -14.48 -16.71
C PRO A 236 5.18 -13.81 -17.78
N ILE A 237 5.25 -12.47 -17.78
CA ILE A 237 6.09 -11.72 -18.73
C ILE A 237 7.56 -12.00 -18.48
N TYR A 238 7.99 -11.99 -17.21
CA TYR A 238 9.38 -12.30 -16.83
C TYR A 238 9.75 -13.76 -17.19
N THR A 239 8.83 -14.70 -16.96
CA THR A 239 9.04 -16.12 -17.31
C THR A 239 9.20 -16.29 -18.81
N LEU A 240 8.32 -15.69 -19.62
CA LEU A 240 8.40 -15.74 -21.06
C LEU A 240 9.71 -15.15 -21.58
N PHE A 241 10.09 -13.99 -21.06
CA PHE A 241 11.33 -13.32 -21.44
C PHE A 241 12.57 -14.13 -21.03
N ALA A 242 12.59 -14.66 -19.80
CA ALA A 242 13.69 -15.46 -19.30
C ALA A 242 13.85 -16.77 -20.12
N ALA A 243 12.75 -17.47 -20.43
CA ALA A 243 12.77 -18.66 -21.25
C ALA A 243 13.23 -18.42 -22.69
N ALA A 244 12.83 -17.27 -23.29
CA ALA A 244 13.19 -16.94 -24.67
C ALA A 244 14.67 -16.53 -24.82
N PHE A 245 15.23 -15.77 -23.87
CA PHE A 245 16.58 -15.18 -24.02
C PHE A 245 17.66 -15.86 -23.18
N PHE A 246 17.29 -16.56 -22.10
CA PHE A 246 18.23 -17.15 -21.14
C PHE A 246 17.88 -18.59 -20.78
N PRO A 247 17.81 -19.52 -21.74
CA PRO A 247 17.49 -20.92 -21.46
C PRO A 247 18.54 -21.53 -20.50
N GLY A 248 18.06 -22.17 -19.42
CA GLY A 248 18.92 -22.75 -18.38
C GLY A 248 19.27 -21.85 -17.20
N HIS A 249 18.99 -20.52 -17.28
CA HIS A 249 19.21 -19.56 -16.18
C HIS A 249 17.94 -18.79 -15.83
N GLU A 250 16.78 -19.34 -16.17
CA GLU A 250 15.46 -18.67 -16.05
C GLU A 250 15.19 -18.17 -14.63
N LEU A 251 15.43 -19.01 -13.62
CA LEU A 251 15.22 -18.67 -12.23
C LEU A 251 16.10 -17.49 -11.77
N LEU A 252 17.37 -17.49 -12.17
CA LEU A 252 18.32 -16.44 -11.79
C LEU A 252 17.94 -15.11 -12.44
N VAL A 253 17.51 -15.13 -13.71
CA VAL A 253 17.05 -13.94 -14.42
C VAL A 253 15.76 -13.39 -13.80
N MET A 254 14.81 -14.25 -13.44
CA MET A 254 13.58 -13.85 -12.74
C MET A 254 13.87 -13.17 -11.40
N LEU A 255 14.75 -13.76 -10.59
CA LEU A 255 15.17 -13.20 -9.31
C LEU A 255 15.89 -11.86 -9.51
N ALA A 256 16.77 -11.78 -10.50
CA ALA A 256 17.48 -10.54 -10.82
C ALA A 256 16.52 -9.42 -11.24
N LEU A 257 15.52 -9.71 -12.07
CA LEU A 257 14.50 -8.73 -12.47
C LEU A 257 13.63 -8.30 -11.28
N TYR A 258 13.25 -9.23 -10.41
CA TYR A 258 12.43 -8.95 -9.25
C TYR A 258 13.15 -8.04 -8.24
N PHE A 259 14.35 -8.45 -7.81
CA PHE A 259 15.16 -7.68 -6.86
C PHE A 259 15.75 -6.42 -7.49
N GLY A 260 16.08 -6.47 -8.78
CA GLY A 260 16.53 -5.33 -9.55
C GLY A 260 15.46 -4.23 -9.60
N GLY A 261 14.19 -4.58 -9.78
CA GLY A 261 13.08 -3.64 -9.73
C GLY A 261 12.99 -2.91 -8.39
N ILE A 262 13.11 -3.66 -7.28
CA ILE A 262 13.10 -3.08 -5.93
C ILE A 262 14.31 -2.15 -5.73
N LEU A 263 15.50 -2.57 -6.13
CA LEU A 263 16.73 -1.79 -6.00
C LEU A 263 16.64 -0.48 -6.80
N VAL A 264 16.20 -0.54 -8.05
CA VAL A 264 15.98 0.64 -8.88
C VAL A 264 14.92 1.55 -8.26
N GLY A 265 13.84 0.99 -7.72
CA GLY A 265 12.82 1.76 -6.98
C GLY A 265 13.41 2.53 -5.79
N ILE A 266 14.29 1.90 -5.01
CA ILE A 266 14.98 2.57 -3.89
C ILE A 266 15.92 3.67 -4.40
N LEU A 267 16.70 3.44 -5.47
CA LEU A 267 17.56 4.44 -6.07
C LEU A 267 16.75 5.64 -6.58
N VAL A 268 15.66 5.39 -7.29
CA VAL A 268 14.75 6.44 -7.77
C VAL A 268 14.16 7.23 -6.59
N ALA A 269 13.76 6.55 -5.49
CA ALA A 269 13.28 7.22 -4.28
C ALA A 269 14.32 8.16 -3.69
N LEU A 270 15.58 7.75 -3.60
CA LEU A 270 16.69 8.58 -3.10
C LEU A 270 16.96 9.79 -4.00
N VAL A 271 16.92 9.60 -5.32
CA VAL A 271 17.09 10.69 -6.29
C VAL A 271 15.92 11.69 -6.16
N LEU A 272 14.70 11.19 -6.14
CA LEU A 272 13.49 12.03 -6.04
C LEU A 272 13.43 12.80 -4.71
N LYS A 273 13.87 12.20 -3.60
CA LYS A 273 13.97 12.87 -2.31
C LYS A 273 14.83 14.11 -2.37
N ASN A 274 15.96 14.04 -3.10
CA ASN A 274 16.94 15.13 -3.16
C ASN A 274 16.64 16.16 -4.26
N THR A 275 15.85 15.78 -5.27
CA THR A 275 15.55 16.64 -6.44
C THR A 275 14.16 17.25 -6.38
N ALA A 276 13.14 16.46 -6.68
CA ALA A 276 11.77 16.92 -6.89
C ALA A 276 10.94 17.03 -5.60
N PHE A 277 11.22 16.16 -4.61
CA PHE A 277 10.43 16.06 -3.38
C PHE A 277 11.28 16.41 -2.14
N LYS A 278 11.85 17.62 -2.13
CA LYS A 278 12.58 18.14 -0.97
C LYS A 278 11.63 18.32 0.22
N GLY A 279 12.12 18.02 1.43
CA GLY A 279 11.37 18.16 2.68
C GLY A 279 11.36 16.87 3.49
N ASN A 280 10.97 16.98 4.76
CA ASN A 280 10.88 15.84 5.66
C ASN A 280 9.52 15.13 5.51
N PRO A 281 9.48 13.79 5.56
CA PRO A 281 8.23 13.05 5.57
C PRO A 281 7.45 13.37 6.84
N VAL A 282 6.13 13.43 6.74
CA VAL A 282 5.25 13.67 7.89
C VAL A 282 5.48 12.59 8.95
N PRO A 283 5.76 12.98 10.22
CA PRO A 283 5.96 12.01 11.27
C PRO A 283 4.73 11.13 11.46
N PHE A 284 4.97 9.84 11.68
CA PHE A 284 3.91 8.88 11.97
C PHE A 284 3.48 9.04 13.43
N VAL A 285 2.53 9.94 13.67
CA VAL A 285 1.90 10.12 14.97
C VAL A 285 0.49 9.54 14.89
N MET A 286 0.33 8.28 15.23
CA MET A 286 -0.98 7.63 15.34
C MET A 286 -1.00 6.70 16.54
N GLU A 287 -2.06 6.79 17.33
CA GLU A 287 -2.38 5.75 18.31
C GLU A 287 -2.72 4.46 17.54
N LEU A 288 -2.11 3.35 17.96
CA LEU A 288 -2.39 2.05 17.35
C LEU A 288 -3.83 1.63 17.70
N PRO A 289 -4.70 1.41 16.72
CA PRO A 289 -6.08 0.99 16.98
C PRO A 289 -6.09 -0.36 17.68
N ASN A 290 -7.07 -0.63 18.55
CA ASN A 290 -7.23 -1.94 19.14
C ASN A 290 -7.49 -3.00 18.05
N TYR A 291 -7.02 -4.23 18.25
CA TYR A 291 -7.35 -5.33 17.36
C TYR A 291 -8.85 -5.58 17.36
N ARG A 292 -9.41 -5.70 16.17
CA ARG A 292 -10.82 -6.04 15.96
C ARG A 292 -10.92 -7.29 15.11
N PHE A 293 -11.93 -8.09 15.35
CA PHE A 293 -12.31 -9.13 14.40
C PHE A 293 -12.82 -8.46 13.12
N PRO A 294 -12.34 -8.88 11.92
CA PRO A 294 -12.80 -8.31 10.67
C PRO A 294 -14.31 -8.43 10.56
N SER A 295 -14.98 -7.33 10.23
CA SER A 295 -16.43 -7.35 10.04
C SER A 295 -16.75 -7.79 8.62
N ALA A 296 -17.64 -8.78 8.45
CA ALA A 296 -18.03 -9.27 7.13
C ALA A 296 -18.52 -8.14 6.21
N LYS A 297 -19.19 -7.13 6.78
CA LYS A 297 -19.68 -5.96 6.04
C LYS A 297 -18.53 -5.09 5.50
N SER A 298 -17.49 -4.83 6.31
CA SER A 298 -16.32 -4.04 5.87
C SER A 298 -15.56 -4.78 4.79
N VAL A 299 -15.35 -6.09 4.97
CA VAL A 299 -14.63 -6.93 3.99
C VAL A 299 -15.35 -6.96 2.65
N VAL A 300 -16.68 -7.14 2.64
CA VAL A 300 -17.48 -7.15 1.39
C VAL A 300 -17.53 -5.78 0.71
N LEU A 301 -17.54 -4.68 1.48
CA LEU A 301 -17.55 -3.33 0.91
C LEU A 301 -16.22 -2.92 0.29
N LEU A 302 -15.11 -3.54 0.70
CA LEU A 302 -13.77 -3.29 0.19
C LEU A 302 -13.42 -4.20 -1.00
N MET A 303 -14.18 -5.27 -1.23
CA MET A 303 -14.07 -6.15 -2.40
C MET A 303 -14.85 -5.59 -3.60
#